data_53d9203d018c77c5d699ea1651eeb55d
#
_entry.id   53d9203d018c77c5d699ea1651eeb55d
#
_cell.length_a   1.000
_cell.length_b   1.000
_cell.length_c   1.000
_cell.angle_alpha   90.00
_cell.angle_beta   90.00
_cell.angle_gamma   90.00
#
_symmetry.space_group_name_H-M   'P 1'
#
loop_
_entity.id
_entity.type
_entity.pdbx_description
1 polymer ?
#
loop_
_entity_poly.entity_id
_entity_poly.type
_entity_poly.pdbx_seq_one_letter_code
_entity_poly.pdbx_strand_id
1 'polypeptide(L)'
;MNTENLLIIDGSSFLHRAYHGYANANIIDESGRQISAIYGLVEMFRKLERKITSTAWICVFDPAKSKSFRYDIYPEYKKNRTKYEDLEYQKEIVPKIVSHLGITTIVDDRYEADDIIGTLAVSLFDKCSSILIATGDKDLAQLVNNKVKLINTMNDEVTDIKGVNKRFNVNPEQIIDYLSIVGDTSDNIPGVLGCGAVTASKLLQEYKTLDEILKNIENLKPSIKTKFINSSKE
;
A
#
# COMPACT_ATOMS: atom_id res chain seq x y z
N MET A 1 9.92 18.41 24.22
CA MET A 1 9.75 16.98 23.91
C MET A 1 10.40 16.78 22.54
N ASN A 2 11.42 15.91 22.44
CA ASN A 2 12.00 15.58 21.13
C ASN A 2 10.90 14.85 20.33
N THR A 3 10.37 15.52 19.35
CA THR A 3 9.38 14.96 18.45
C THR A 3 10.13 14.15 17.40
N GLU A 4 10.00 12.84 17.46
CA GLU A 4 10.73 11.92 16.60
C GLU A 4 10.22 11.98 15.16
N ASN A 5 11.13 11.83 14.20
CA ASN A 5 10.80 11.58 12.81
C ASN A 5 10.70 10.05 12.62
N LEU A 6 9.52 9.56 12.28
CA LEU A 6 9.25 8.14 12.13
C LEU A 6 9.32 7.73 10.65
N LEU A 7 10.04 6.65 10.38
CA LEU A 7 9.99 5.94 9.10
C LEU A 7 9.23 4.62 9.28
N ILE A 8 8.13 4.47 8.58
CA ILE A 8 7.39 3.20 8.47
C ILE A 8 7.72 2.59 7.12
N ILE A 9 8.16 1.35 7.08
CA ILE A 9 8.52 0.64 5.88
C ILE A 9 7.49 -0.45 5.62
N ASP A 10 6.89 -0.40 4.45
CA ASP A 10 6.09 -1.49 3.91
C ASP A 10 7.03 -2.62 3.44
N GLY A 11 7.30 -3.53 4.36
CA GLY A 11 8.25 -4.63 4.17
C GLY A 11 7.77 -5.63 3.12
N SER A 12 6.45 -5.84 3.02
CA SER A 12 5.85 -6.70 2.00
C SER A 12 6.05 -6.15 0.60
N SER A 13 5.78 -4.87 0.39
CA SER A 13 6.04 -4.18 -0.88
C SER A 13 7.53 -4.20 -1.24
N PHE A 14 8.41 -3.97 -0.25
CA PHE A 14 9.87 -4.05 -0.45
C PHE A 14 10.33 -5.44 -0.85
N LEU A 15 9.83 -6.48 -0.18
CA LEU A 15 10.18 -7.87 -0.48
C LEU A 15 9.72 -8.30 -1.88
N HIS A 16 8.49 -7.95 -2.25
CA HIS A 16 7.99 -8.22 -3.60
C HIS A 16 8.82 -7.52 -4.68
N ARG A 17 9.19 -6.27 -4.47
CA ARG A 17 10.06 -5.53 -5.38
C ARG A 17 11.45 -6.13 -5.47
N ALA A 18 12.02 -6.52 -4.34
CA ALA A 18 13.32 -7.19 -4.30
C ALA A 18 13.27 -8.51 -5.05
N TYR A 19 12.20 -9.30 -4.88
CA TYR A 19 11.99 -10.56 -5.59
C TYR A 19 12.06 -10.38 -7.10
N HIS A 20 11.27 -9.45 -7.64
CA HIS A 20 11.27 -9.19 -9.08
C HIS A 20 12.55 -8.49 -9.57
N GLY A 21 13.10 -7.57 -8.78
CA GLY A 21 14.30 -6.82 -9.16
C GLY A 21 15.57 -7.66 -9.16
N TYR A 22 15.65 -8.71 -8.35
CA TYR A 22 16.80 -9.60 -8.23
C TYR A 22 16.53 -11.03 -8.73
N ALA A 23 15.44 -11.24 -9.49
CA ALA A 23 15.05 -12.55 -10.01
C ALA A 23 16.19 -13.24 -10.79
N ASN A 24 16.97 -12.47 -11.54
CA ASN A 24 18.08 -12.99 -12.37
C ASN A 24 19.42 -13.11 -11.61
N ALA A 25 19.48 -12.70 -10.34
CA ALA A 25 20.73 -12.72 -9.58
C ALA A 25 21.13 -14.13 -9.13
N ASN A 26 20.18 -15.09 -9.12
CA ASN A 26 20.39 -16.49 -8.74
C ASN A 26 21.21 -16.69 -7.46
N ILE A 27 20.92 -15.88 -6.42
CA ILE A 27 21.60 -15.98 -5.15
C ILE A 27 20.94 -17.09 -4.34
N ILE A 28 21.72 -18.10 -3.97
CA ILE A 28 21.26 -19.26 -3.22
C ILE A 28 21.99 -19.36 -1.88
N ASP A 29 21.35 -19.95 -0.88
CA ASP A 29 21.97 -20.30 0.40
C ASP A 29 22.77 -21.63 0.29
N GLU A 30 23.43 -22.02 1.37
CA GLU A 30 24.20 -23.26 1.45
C GLU A 30 23.35 -24.52 1.21
N SER A 31 22.05 -24.44 1.39
CA SER A 31 21.08 -25.51 1.12
C SER A 31 20.54 -25.52 -0.30
N GLY A 32 21.01 -24.59 -1.16
CA GLY A 32 20.56 -24.45 -2.54
C GLY A 32 19.23 -23.70 -2.69
N ARG A 33 18.70 -23.06 -1.64
CA ARG A 33 17.44 -22.32 -1.69
C ARG A 33 17.66 -20.90 -2.19
N GLN A 34 16.76 -20.42 -3.02
CA GLN A 34 16.79 -19.06 -3.55
C GLN A 34 16.58 -18.02 -2.44
N ILE A 35 17.50 -17.05 -2.32
CA ILE A 35 17.49 -15.97 -1.33
C ILE A 35 17.69 -14.59 -1.97
N SER A 36 17.52 -14.47 -3.27
CA SER A 36 17.75 -13.22 -4.01
C SER A 36 16.87 -12.07 -3.51
N ALA A 37 15.62 -12.34 -3.11
CA ALA A 37 14.75 -11.30 -2.57
C ALA A 37 15.21 -10.80 -1.20
N ILE A 38 15.72 -11.69 -0.34
CA ILE A 38 16.33 -11.31 0.95
C ILE A 38 17.52 -10.39 0.72
N TYR A 39 18.43 -10.79 -0.18
CA TYR A 39 19.60 -9.97 -0.54
C TYR A 39 19.17 -8.59 -1.06
N GLY A 40 18.27 -8.57 -2.03
CA GLY A 40 17.76 -7.33 -2.63
C GLY A 40 17.09 -6.41 -1.60
N LEU A 41 16.33 -6.97 -0.67
CA LEU A 41 15.69 -6.23 0.42
C LEU A 41 16.73 -5.59 1.35
N VAL A 42 17.78 -6.32 1.75
CA VAL A 42 18.86 -5.77 2.58
C VAL A 42 19.57 -4.61 1.86
N GLU A 43 19.84 -4.75 0.56
CA GLU A 43 20.42 -3.65 -0.23
C GLU A 43 19.48 -2.43 -0.31
N MET A 44 18.16 -2.65 -0.38
CA MET A 44 17.19 -1.55 -0.33
C MET A 44 17.21 -0.84 1.03
N PHE A 45 17.33 -1.56 2.15
CA PHE A 45 17.48 -0.95 3.48
C PHE A 45 18.77 -0.16 3.61
N ARG A 46 19.90 -0.69 3.14
CA ARG A 46 21.17 0.05 3.12
C ARG A 46 21.10 1.34 2.32
N LYS A 47 20.40 1.31 1.18
CA LYS A 47 20.16 2.50 0.37
C LYS A 47 19.27 3.51 1.11
N LEU A 48 18.27 3.03 1.81
CA LEU A 48 17.34 3.86 2.57
C LEU A 48 18.05 4.54 3.75
N GLU A 49 18.86 3.82 4.50
CA GLU A 49 19.67 4.33 5.63
C GLU A 49 20.58 5.49 5.21
N ARG A 50 21.18 5.41 4.03
CA ARG A 50 22.06 6.48 3.51
C ARG A 50 21.30 7.75 3.11
N LYS A 51 19.99 7.65 2.85
CA LYS A 51 19.18 8.72 2.28
C LYS A 51 18.24 9.38 3.27
N ILE A 52 17.75 8.62 4.23
CA ILE A 52 16.71 9.09 5.14
C ILE A 52 17.27 9.20 6.54
N THR A 53 17.26 10.42 7.04
CA THR A 53 17.55 10.70 8.46
C THR A 53 16.23 10.59 9.22
N SER A 54 16.05 9.50 9.96
CA SER A 54 14.91 9.27 10.84
C SER A 54 15.39 8.74 12.18
N THR A 55 14.70 9.12 13.27
CA THR A 55 15.07 8.72 14.63
C THR A 55 14.54 7.34 15.00
N ALA A 56 13.46 6.90 14.35
CA ALA A 56 12.86 5.60 14.59
C ALA A 56 12.42 4.96 13.26
N TRP A 57 12.62 3.63 13.17
CA TRP A 57 12.26 2.81 12.02
C TRP A 57 11.35 1.67 12.46
N ILE A 58 10.24 1.50 11.76
CA ILE A 58 9.32 0.37 11.92
C ILE A 58 9.14 -0.27 10.54
N CYS A 59 9.33 -1.58 10.46
CA CYS A 59 9.05 -2.35 9.25
C CYS A 59 7.86 -3.28 9.49
N VAL A 60 6.89 -3.25 8.59
CA VAL A 60 5.65 -4.01 8.69
C VAL A 60 5.57 -5.01 7.56
N PHE A 61 5.21 -6.25 7.88
CA PHE A 61 5.04 -7.32 6.90
C PHE A 61 3.64 -7.94 6.99
N ASP A 62 3.16 -8.43 5.85
CA ASP A 62 2.02 -9.34 5.82
C ASP A 62 2.41 -10.67 6.47
N PRO A 63 1.48 -11.36 7.10
CA PRO A 63 1.73 -12.70 7.58
C PRO A 63 1.95 -13.67 6.41
N ALA A 64 2.92 -14.58 6.57
CA ALA A 64 3.28 -15.52 5.50
C ALA A 64 2.16 -16.53 5.18
N LYS A 65 1.32 -16.89 6.16
CA LYS A 65 0.37 -18.01 6.04
C LYS A 65 -1.07 -17.69 6.43
N SER A 66 -1.39 -16.49 6.89
CA SER A 66 -2.75 -16.18 7.32
C SER A 66 -3.66 -15.78 6.17
N LYS A 67 -4.97 -15.90 6.43
CA LYS A 67 -5.99 -15.32 5.55
C LYS A 67 -6.42 -13.98 6.12
N SER A 68 -6.29 -12.94 5.33
CA SER A 68 -6.89 -11.64 5.63
C SER A 68 -8.39 -11.80 5.88
N PHE A 69 -8.95 -11.08 6.85
CA PHE A 69 -10.40 -11.01 7.09
C PHE A 69 -11.18 -10.54 5.85
N ARG A 70 -10.50 -9.92 4.88
CA ARG A 70 -11.10 -9.47 3.61
C ARG A 70 -11.66 -10.62 2.78
N TYR A 71 -11.12 -11.84 2.93
CA TYR A 71 -11.67 -13.03 2.26
C TYR A 71 -13.05 -13.42 2.79
N ASP A 72 -13.37 -13.10 4.05
CA ASP A 72 -14.69 -13.37 4.63
C ASP A 72 -15.73 -12.38 4.07
N ILE A 73 -15.31 -11.17 3.70
CA ILE A 73 -16.16 -10.13 3.11
C ILE A 73 -16.27 -10.31 1.58
N TYR A 74 -15.14 -10.58 0.93
CA TYR A 74 -15.05 -10.73 -0.52
C TYR A 74 -14.15 -11.93 -0.88
N PRO A 75 -14.73 -13.12 -1.13
CA PRO A 75 -13.96 -14.35 -1.39
C PRO A 75 -13.06 -14.30 -2.63
N GLU A 76 -13.33 -13.40 -3.58
CA GLU A 76 -12.53 -13.19 -4.79
C GLU A 76 -11.31 -12.28 -4.55
N TYR A 77 -11.16 -11.71 -3.34
CA TYR A 77 -10.06 -10.82 -2.99
C TYR A 77 -8.70 -11.47 -3.27
N LYS A 78 -7.84 -10.76 -4.01
CA LYS A 78 -6.47 -11.21 -4.37
C LYS A 78 -6.38 -12.59 -5.05
N LYS A 79 -7.49 -13.16 -5.55
CA LYS A 79 -7.55 -14.51 -6.13
C LYS A 79 -6.73 -14.65 -7.42
N ASN A 80 -6.53 -13.56 -8.12
CA ASN A 80 -5.75 -13.47 -9.35
C ASN A 80 -4.24 -13.36 -9.11
N ARG A 81 -3.76 -13.26 -7.85
CA ARG A 81 -2.33 -13.13 -7.56
C ARG A 81 -1.58 -14.45 -7.79
N THR A 82 -0.48 -14.37 -8.50
CA THR A 82 0.44 -15.51 -8.69
C THR A 82 1.18 -15.79 -7.38
N LYS A 83 1.26 -17.06 -7.00
CA LYS A 83 2.07 -17.52 -5.87
C LYS A 83 3.42 -18.01 -6.38
N TYR A 84 4.48 -17.62 -5.69
CA TYR A 84 5.85 -18.03 -5.97
C TYR A 84 6.37 -18.82 -4.77
N GLU A 85 6.61 -20.12 -4.93
CA GLU A 85 6.99 -21.01 -3.82
C GLU A 85 8.30 -20.60 -3.15
N ASP A 86 9.27 -20.17 -3.92
CA ASP A 86 10.56 -19.67 -3.44
C ASP A 86 10.45 -18.34 -2.68
N LEU A 87 9.44 -17.51 -2.97
CA LEU A 87 9.15 -16.29 -2.24
C LEU A 87 8.48 -16.59 -0.89
N GLU A 88 7.61 -17.61 -0.81
CA GLU A 88 6.92 -17.98 0.44
C GLU A 88 7.93 -18.31 1.56
N TYR A 89 8.98 -19.08 1.24
CA TYR A 89 10.05 -19.33 2.19
C TYR A 89 10.74 -18.04 2.66
N GLN A 90 11.01 -17.12 1.73
CA GLN A 90 11.67 -15.87 2.06
C GLN A 90 10.78 -14.96 2.92
N LYS A 91 9.46 -14.94 2.72
CA LYS A 91 8.49 -14.23 3.57
C LYS A 91 8.54 -14.65 5.03
N GLU A 92 8.75 -15.94 5.31
CA GLU A 92 8.84 -16.45 6.68
C GLU A 92 10.09 -15.98 7.42
N ILE A 93 11.19 -15.79 6.69
CA ILE A 93 12.52 -15.50 7.28
C ILE A 93 12.76 -13.99 7.39
N VAL A 94 12.34 -13.23 6.38
CA VAL A 94 12.66 -11.81 6.24
C VAL A 94 12.31 -10.98 7.47
N PRO A 95 11.16 -11.12 8.13
CA PRO A 95 10.85 -10.33 9.32
C PRO A 95 11.88 -10.55 10.45
N LYS A 96 12.39 -11.76 10.61
CA LYS A 96 13.43 -12.08 11.60
C LYS A 96 14.75 -11.42 11.23
N ILE A 97 15.13 -11.48 9.96
CA ILE A 97 16.37 -10.83 9.48
C ILE A 97 16.31 -9.32 9.73
N VAL A 98 15.19 -8.68 9.38
CA VAL A 98 15.01 -7.23 9.58
C VAL A 98 15.04 -6.85 11.06
N SER A 99 14.46 -7.66 11.93
CA SER A 99 14.54 -7.47 13.38
C SER A 99 15.99 -7.59 13.89
N HIS A 100 16.80 -8.52 13.35
CA HIS A 100 18.22 -8.64 13.70
C HIS A 100 19.09 -7.48 13.21
N LEU A 101 18.62 -6.72 12.20
CA LEU A 101 19.25 -5.45 11.80
C LEU A 101 18.94 -4.29 12.76
N GLY A 102 18.21 -4.53 13.84
CA GLY A 102 17.84 -3.51 14.83
C GLY A 102 16.60 -2.68 14.46
N ILE A 103 15.86 -3.07 13.43
CA ILE A 103 14.64 -2.39 13.00
C ILE A 103 13.43 -3.03 13.71
N THR A 104 12.60 -2.21 14.36
CA THR A 104 11.35 -2.69 14.94
C THR A 104 10.47 -3.32 13.85
N THR A 105 10.15 -4.60 14.02
CA THR A 105 9.44 -5.36 12.99
C THR A 105 8.08 -5.83 13.52
N ILE A 106 7.03 -5.61 12.75
CA ILE A 106 5.64 -5.98 13.11
C ILE A 106 5.08 -6.90 12.03
N VAL A 107 4.48 -8.00 12.49
CA VAL A 107 3.67 -8.94 11.70
C VAL A 107 2.47 -9.30 12.55
N ASP A 108 1.28 -9.29 11.98
CA ASP A 108 0.05 -9.73 12.66
C ASP A 108 -0.63 -10.83 11.85
N ASP A 109 -1.19 -11.86 12.51
CA ASP A 109 -1.77 -13.00 11.82
C ASP A 109 -3.15 -12.74 11.19
N ARG A 110 -3.81 -11.61 11.53
CA ARG A 110 -5.16 -11.28 11.08
C ARG A 110 -5.22 -10.08 10.14
N TYR A 111 -4.24 -9.17 10.26
CA TYR A 111 -4.23 -7.90 9.53
C TYR A 111 -3.09 -7.87 8.51
N GLU A 112 -3.35 -7.26 7.38
CA GLU A 112 -2.33 -7.01 6.36
C GLU A 112 -1.41 -5.85 6.77
N ALA A 113 -0.25 -5.75 6.13
CA ALA A 113 0.71 -4.67 6.40
C ALA A 113 0.06 -3.28 6.31
N ASP A 114 -0.83 -3.07 5.34
CA ASP A 114 -1.51 -1.80 5.12
C ASP A 114 -2.39 -1.39 6.31
N ASP A 115 -3.07 -2.36 6.95
CA ASP A 115 -3.91 -2.10 8.14
C ASP A 115 -3.05 -1.63 9.32
N ILE A 116 -1.90 -2.29 9.50
CA ILE A 116 -0.95 -1.96 10.56
C ILE A 116 -0.30 -0.62 10.29
N ILE A 117 0.15 -0.36 9.05
CA ILE A 117 0.74 0.93 8.64
C ILE A 117 -0.26 2.07 8.89
N GLY A 118 -1.51 1.90 8.46
CA GLY A 118 -2.58 2.87 8.72
C GLY A 118 -2.80 3.11 10.19
N THR A 119 -2.87 2.05 11.00
CA THR A 119 -3.02 2.13 12.46
C THR A 119 -1.86 2.87 13.12
N LEU A 120 -0.62 2.57 12.71
CA LEU A 120 0.57 3.27 13.22
C LEU A 120 0.56 4.76 12.86
N ALA A 121 0.25 5.07 11.59
CA ALA A 121 0.21 6.45 11.12
C ALA A 121 -0.80 7.31 11.90
N VAL A 122 -1.95 6.75 12.24
CA VAL A 122 -2.98 7.42 13.06
C VAL A 122 -2.59 7.48 14.53
N SER A 123 -2.18 6.36 15.13
CA SER A 123 -1.90 6.26 16.58
C SER A 123 -0.67 7.05 17.02
N LEU A 124 0.30 7.25 16.10
CA LEU A 124 1.54 7.97 16.36
C LEU A 124 1.52 9.41 15.84
N PHE A 125 0.42 9.84 15.22
CA PHE A 125 0.30 11.16 14.61
C PHE A 125 0.68 12.32 15.55
N ASP A 126 0.19 12.30 16.78
CA ASP A 126 0.47 13.35 17.77
C ASP A 126 1.82 13.19 18.48
N LYS A 127 2.43 12.00 18.37
CA LYS A 127 3.71 11.69 19.02
C LYS A 127 4.91 12.00 18.13
N CYS A 128 4.72 12.10 16.81
CA CYS A 128 5.76 12.34 15.83
C CYS A 128 5.69 13.75 15.23
N SER A 129 6.84 14.31 14.90
CA SER A 129 6.95 15.54 14.09
C SER A 129 6.57 15.29 12.64
N SER A 130 7.01 14.16 12.11
CA SER A 130 6.72 13.71 10.76
C SER A 130 6.71 12.18 10.71
N ILE A 131 5.90 11.64 9.80
CA ILE A 131 5.83 10.22 9.48
C ILE A 131 6.08 10.08 7.99
N LEU A 132 7.11 9.32 7.64
CA LEU A 132 7.41 8.96 6.25
C LEU A 132 7.11 7.49 6.06
N ILE A 133 6.26 7.15 5.09
CA ILE A 133 5.91 5.76 4.76
C ILE A 133 6.64 5.38 3.48
N ALA A 134 7.59 4.44 3.59
CA ALA A 134 8.31 3.91 2.43
C ALA A 134 7.53 2.74 1.82
N THR A 135 6.84 3.01 0.72
CA THR A 135 6.00 2.04 0.02
C THR A 135 5.96 2.30 -1.48
N GLY A 136 5.60 1.29 -2.26
CA GLY A 136 5.20 1.42 -3.67
C GLY A 136 3.69 1.39 -3.86
N ASP A 137 2.95 1.13 -2.79
CA ASP A 137 1.51 0.99 -2.84
C ASP A 137 0.81 2.35 -2.97
N LYS A 138 -0.06 2.46 -3.96
CA LYS A 138 -0.85 3.66 -4.23
C LYS A 138 -1.98 3.87 -3.22
N ASP A 139 -2.45 2.79 -2.60
CA ASP A 139 -3.62 2.82 -1.74
C ASP A 139 -3.32 3.52 -0.41
N LEU A 140 -2.04 3.48 0.02
CA LEU A 140 -1.58 4.23 1.18
C LEU A 140 -1.56 5.77 0.97
N ALA A 141 -1.86 6.25 -0.25
CA ALA A 141 -2.05 7.69 -0.49
C ALA A 141 -3.20 8.29 0.33
N GLN A 142 -4.16 7.47 0.78
CA GLN A 142 -5.22 7.88 1.71
C GLN A 142 -4.71 8.38 3.06
N LEU A 143 -3.50 7.99 3.46
CA LEU A 143 -2.91 8.37 4.75
C LEU A 143 -2.17 9.71 4.70
N VAL A 144 -1.93 10.23 3.49
CA VAL A 144 -1.15 11.45 3.29
C VAL A 144 -1.87 12.66 3.87
N ASN A 145 -1.13 13.44 4.67
CA ASN A 145 -1.61 14.68 5.27
C ASN A 145 -0.44 15.64 5.53
N ASN A 146 -0.61 16.62 6.41
CA ASN A 146 0.43 17.61 6.72
C ASN A 146 1.67 17.02 7.42
N LYS A 147 1.56 15.87 8.11
CA LYS A 147 2.67 15.19 8.79
C LYS A 147 3.06 13.88 8.12
N VAL A 148 2.12 13.20 7.45
CA VAL A 148 2.34 11.89 6.81
C VAL A 148 2.60 12.09 5.33
N LYS A 149 3.72 11.54 4.85
CA LYS A 149 4.10 11.52 3.43
C LYS A 149 4.48 10.12 3.01
N LEU A 150 4.34 9.80 1.73
CA LEU A 150 4.87 8.57 1.16
C LEU A 150 6.21 8.83 0.48
N ILE A 151 7.07 7.81 0.44
CA ILE A 151 8.27 7.80 -0.39
C ILE A 151 8.32 6.54 -1.24
N ASN A 152 8.43 6.71 -2.55
CA ASN A 152 8.76 5.62 -3.46
C ASN A 152 10.29 5.56 -3.63
N THR A 153 10.91 4.55 -3.03
CA THR A 153 12.36 4.39 -3.02
C THR A 153 12.97 3.90 -4.34
N MET A 154 12.17 3.68 -5.38
CA MET A 154 12.67 3.39 -6.73
C MET A 154 13.16 4.65 -7.43
N ASN A 155 12.39 5.72 -7.36
CA ASN A 155 12.64 7.00 -8.01
C ASN A 155 12.89 8.14 -7.03
N ASP A 156 12.92 7.82 -5.72
CA ASP A 156 13.11 8.78 -4.62
C ASP A 156 12.01 9.87 -4.56
N GLU A 157 10.86 9.59 -5.15
CA GLU A 157 9.73 10.52 -5.20
C GLU A 157 9.00 10.54 -3.84
N VAL A 158 8.92 11.73 -3.25
CA VAL A 158 8.12 11.97 -2.05
C VAL A 158 6.75 12.48 -2.46
N THR A 159 5.71 11.78 -2.03
CA THR A 159 4.31 12.13 -2.30
C THR A 159 3.71 12.78 -1.06
N ASP A 160 3.44 14.07 -1.15
CA ASP A 160 2.64 14.87 -0.21
C ASP A 160 1.21 15.08 -0.76
N ILE A 161 0.42 15.92 -0.11
CA ILE A 161 -0.96 16.26 -0.55
C ILE A 161 -0.98 16.73 -2.01
N LYS A 162 0.00 17.56 -2.41
CA LYS A 162 0.08 18.04 -3.81
C LYS A 162 0.44 16.91 -4.76
N GLY A 163 1.31 15.99 -4.33
CA GLY A 163 1.67 14.79 -5.07
C GLY A 163 0.48 13.87 -5.30
N VAL A 164 -0.35 13.63 -4.28
CA VAL A 164 -1.60 12.87 -4.41
C VAL A 164 -2.54 13.55 -5.41
N ASN A 165 -2.75 14.85 -5.26
CA ASN A 165 -3.60 15.62 -6.17
C ASN A 165 -3.11 15.56 -7.63
N LYS A 166 -1.80 15.72 -7.85
CA LYS A 166 -1.18 15.61 -9.17
C LYS A 166 -1.36 14.23 -9.80
N ARG A 167 -1.28 13.17 -8.98
CA ARG A 167 -1.33 11.79 -9.48
C ARG A 167 -2.75 11.30 -9.73
N PHE A 168 -3.69 11.59 -8.82
CA PHE A 168 -5.05 11.03 -8.84
C PHE A 168 -6.12 12.06 -9.20
N ASN A 169 -5.78 13.35 -9.19
CA ASN A 169 -6.71 14.47 -9.38
C ASN A 169 -7.85 14.50 -8.33
N VAL A 170 -7.55 14.00 -7.12
CA VAL A 170 -8.39 14.03 -5.92
C VAL A 170 -7.52 14.31 -4.70
N ASN A 171 -8.12 14.66 -3.57
CA ASN A 171 -7.41 14.83 -2.31
C ASN A 171 -7.18 13.50 -1.60
N PRO A 172 -6.23 13.41 -0.64
CA PRO A 172 -5.96 12.17 0.11
C PRO A 172 -7.21 11.54 0.74
N GLU A 173 -8.07 12.34 1.33
CA GLU A 173 -9.32 11.92 1.97
C GLU A 173 -10.33 11.31 0.99
N GLN A 174 -10.15 11.51 -0.30
CA GLN A 174 -11.01 10.98 -1.37
C GLN A 174 -10.44 9.71 -2.02
N ILE A 175 -9.26 9.26 -1.62
CA ILE A 175 -8.60 8.10 -2.24
C ILE A 175 -9.43 6.82 -2.08
N ILE A 176 -10.06 6.59 -0.93
CA ILE A 176 -10.93 5.43 -0.71
C ILE A 176 -12.09 5.43 -1.71
N ASP A 177 -12.79 6.54 -1.82
CA ASP A 177 -13.91 6.70 -2.75
C ASP A 177 -13.46 6.59 -4.21
N TYR A 178 -12.29 7.16 -4.52
CA TYR A 178 -11.69 7.06 -5.84
C TYR A 178 -11.40 5.61 -6.23
N LEU A 179 -10.77 4.84 -5.34
CA LEU A 179 -10.46 3.43 -5.57
C LEU A 179 -11.73 2.57 -5.62
N SER A 180 -12.74 2.89 -4.81
CA SER A 180 -14.03 2.22 -4.85
C SER A 180 -14.73 2.39 -6.21
N ILE A 181 -14.56 3.54 -6.87
CA ILE A 181 -15.13 3.77 -8.22
C ILE A 181 -14.26 3.14 -9.31
N VAL A 182 -12.94 3.31 -9.24
CA VAL A 182 -12.00 2.84 -10.29
C VAL A 182 -11.78 1.33 -10.20
N GLY A 183 -11.86 0.76 -9.00
CA GLY A 183 -11.47 -0.61 -8.70
C GLY A 183 -9.97 -0.77 -8.53
N ASP A 184 -9.56 -1.99 -8.19
CA ASP A 184 -8.17 -2.41 -8.10
C ASP A 184 -7.97 -3.80 -8.69
N THR A 185 -7.31 -3.86 -9.83
CA THR A 185 -7.01 -5.13 -10.52
C THR A 185 -6.02 -5.99 -9.75
N SER A 186 -5.12 -5.39 -8.96
CA SER A 186 -4.15 -6.13 -8.15
C SER A 186 -4.80 -6.87 -7.00
N ASP A 187 -5.90 -6.33 -6.48
CA ASP A 187 -6.70 -6.92 -5.40
C ASP A 187 -7.98 -7.59 -5.90
N ASN A 188 -8.14 -7.64 -7.22
CA ASN A 188 -9.32 -8.22 -7.88
C ASN A 188 -10.63 -7.52 -7.50
N ILE A 189 -10.59 -6.20 -7.33
CA ILE A 189 -11.75 -5.36 -7.02
C ILE A 189 -12.21 -4.68 -8.31
N PRO A 190 -13.45 -4.96 -8.80
CA PRO A 190 -13.88 -4.51 -10.11
C PRO A 190 -14.17 -3.01 -10.21
N GLY A 191 -14.55 -2.35 -9.10
CA GLY A 191 -15.02 -0.97 -9.11
C GLY A 191 -16.33 -0.80 -9.89
N VAL A 192 -16.60 0.41 -10.39
CA VAL A 192 -17.75 0.71 -11.24
C VAL A 192 -17.35 0.50 -12.70
N LEU A 193 -17.87 -0.56 -13.32
CA LEU A 193 -17.52 -0.96 -14.68
C LEU A 193 -17.64 0.21 -15.69
N GLY A 194 -16.51 0.48 -16.37
CA GLY A 194 -16.40 1.56 -17.33
C GLY A 194 -16.24 2.97 -16.72
N CYS A 195 -16.07 3.09 -15.40
CA CYS A 195 -15.70 4.33 -14.73
C CYS A 195 -14.21 4.31 -14.38
N GLY A 196 -13.36 4.78 -15.28
CA GLY A 196 -11.93 4.91 -15.01
C GLY A 196 -11.58 6.20 -14.27
N ALA A 197 -10.26 6.39 -14.05
CA ALA A 197 -9.65 7.49 -13.29
C ALA A 197 -10.22 8.88 -13.58
N VAL A 198 -10.40 9.23 -14.87
CA VAL A 198 -10.90 10.55 -15.28
C VAL A 198 -12.36 10.75 -14.86
N THR A 199 -13.19 9.70 -14.95
CA THR A 199 -14.59 9.78 -14.56
C THR A 199 -14.70 9.88 -13.04
N ALA A 200 -14.00 9.02 -12.32
CA ALA A 200 -13.99 9.00 -10.86
C ALA A 200 -13.54 10.35 -10.27
N SER A 201 -12.41 10.88 -10.74
CA SER A 201 -11.90 12.16 -10.23
C SER A 201 -12.85 13.33 -10.49
N LYS A 202 -13.48 13.40 -11.68
CA LYS A 202 -14.47 14.43 -11.98
C LYS A 202 -15.70 14.35 -11.07
N LEU A 203 -16.21 13.15 -10.85
CA LEU A 203 -17.35 12.94 -9.96
C LEU A 203 -17.01 13.36 -8.51
N LEU A 204 -15.84 12.97 -8.02
CA LEU A 204 -15.41 13.33 -6.67
C LEU A 204 -15.08 14.82 -6.51
N GLN A 205 -14.65 15.49 -7.55
CA GLN A 205 -14.51 16.95 -7.54
C GLN A 205 -15.88 17.66 -7.42
N GLU A 206 -16.90 17.13 -8.07
CA GLU A 206 -18.25 17.68 -8.08
C GLU A 206 -19.03 17.34 -6.78
N TYR A 207 -19.08 16.05 -6.43
CA TYR A 207 -19.92 15.54 -5.35
C TYR A 207 -19.18 15.31 -4.03
N LYS A 208 -17.85 15.40 -4.00
CA LYS A 208 -16.93 15.25 -2.87
C LYS A 208 -16.75 13.82 -2.36
N THR A 209 -17.81 13.02 -2.19
CA THR A 209 -17.76 11.64 -1.69
C THR A 209 -18.59 10.70 -2.58
N LEU A 210 -18.29 9.40 -2.49
CA LEU A 210 -19.06 8.36 -3.16
C LEU A 210 -20.52 8.35 -2.67
N ASP A 211 -20.74 8.54 -1.39
CA ASP A 211 -22.09 8.63 -0.80
C ASP A 211 -22.91 9.76 -1.42
N GLU A 212 -22.31 10.93 -1.64
CA GLU A 212 -22.99 12.05 -2.28
C GLU A 212 -23.24 11.77 -3.77
N ILE A 213 -22.36 11.05 -4.44
CA ILE A 213 -22.60 10.60 -5.82
C ILE A 213 -23.84 9.68 -5.88
N LEU A 214 -23.92 8.71 -4.95
CA LEU A 214 -25.02 7.76 -4.88
C LEU A 214 -26.36 8.45 -4.51
N LYS A 215 -26.38 9.39 -3.59
CA LYS A 215 -27.58 10.19 -3.27
C LYS A 215 -28.08 11.02 -4.46
N ASN A 216 -27.15 11.45 -5.32
CA ASN A 216 -27.47 12.26 -6.48
C ASN A 216 -27.47 11.46 -7.80
N ILE A 217 -27.64 10.15 -7.74
CA ILE A 217 -27.53 9.25 -8.90
C ILE A 217 -28.50 9.63 -10.03
N GLU A 218 -29.68 10.16 -9.69
CA GLU A 218 -30.68 10.61 -10.65
C GLU A 218 -30.22 11.83 -11.48
N ASN A 219 -29.32 12.65 -10.93
CA ASN A 219 -28.81 13.86 -11.55
C ASN A 219 -27.58 13.59 -12.44
N LEU A 220 -27.02 12.39 -12.37
CA LEU A 220 -25.87 11.99 -13.19
C LEU A 220 -26.26 11.90 -14.67
N LYS A 221 -25.26 12.09 -15.54
CA LYS A 221 -25.42 11.81 -16.97
C LYS A 221 -25.94 10.37 -17.16
N PRO A 222 -26.92 10.13 -18.05
CA PRO A 222 -27.55 8.81 -18.22
C PRO A 222 -26.55 7.66 -18.40
N SER A 223 -25.46 7.90 -19.14
CA SER A 223 -24.41 6.91 -19.36
C SER A 223 -23.62 6.54 -18.10
N ILE A 224 -23.41 7.50 -17.17
CA ILE A 224 -22.74 7.27 -15.90
C ILE A 224 -23.70 6.60 -14.91
N LYS A 225 -24.94 7.10 -14.81
CA LYS A 225 -25.98 6.51 -13.97
C LYS A 225 -26.16 5.02 -14.26
N THR A 226 -26.26 4.65 -15.54
CA THR A 226 -26.39 3.23 -15.94
C THR A 226 -25.23 2.38 -15.44
N LYS A 227 -24.00 2.89 -15.47
CA LYS A 227 -22.81 2.17 -14.98
C LYS A 227 -22.88 1.90 -13.47
N PHE A 228 -23.26 2.91 -12.67
CA PHE A 228 -23.42 2.74 -11.22
C PHE A 228 -24.53 1.75 -10.88
N ILE A 229 -25.70 1.83 -11.56
CA ILE A 229 -26.83 0.91 -11.33
C ILE A 229 -26.45 -0.54 -11.68
N ASN A 230 -25.70 -0.76 -12.76
CA ASN A 230 -25.27 -2.10 -13.15
C ASN A 230 -24.24 -2.70 -12.18
N SER A 231 -23.30 -1.90 -11.69
CA SER A 231 -22.29 -2.36 -10.73
C SER A 231 -22.84 -2.61 -9.32
N SER A 232 -24.00 -2.07 -8.96
CA SER A 232 -24.65 -2.35 -7.66
C SER A 232 -25.42 -3.68 -7.63
N LYS A 233 -25.44 -4.43 -8.74
CA LYS A 233 -26.14 -5.72 -8.86
C LYS A 233 -25.18 -6.92 -8.81
N GLU A 234 -23.90 -6.66 -8.82
CA GLU A 234 -22.81 -7.63 -8.66
C GLU A 234 -22.23 -7.56 -7.23
#